data_f2f7a941081f9e2104e4b56bebf3d261
#
_entry.id   f2f7a941081f9e2104e4b56bebf3d261
#
_cell.length_a   1.000
_cell.length_b   1.000
_cell.length_c   1.000
_cell.angle_alpha   90.00
_cell.angle_beta   90.00
_cell.angle_gamma   90.00
#
_symmetry.space_group_name_H-M   'P 1'
#
loop_
_entity.id
_entity.type
_entity.pdbx_description
1 polymer ?
#
loop_
_entity_poly.entity_id
_entity_poly.type
_entity_poly.pdbx_seq_one_letter_code
_entity_poly.pdbx_strand_id
1 'polypeptide(L)'
;MQVYLEPGEAAITGAASLEVTVLDTLHNGKDLAVVDASVEAHMLDLLIYRQPARMETAGDHPWMICGKSCLAGDIFGEFAFPAPLKVGDRISLADAAGYTMVKKNWFNGVKMPSIVIRELDGALTLARDFGYGDFEAALG
;
A
#
# COMPACT_ATOMS: atom_id res chain seq x y z
N MET A 1 -28.39 -19.52 -23.03
CA MET A 1 -28.21 -18.43 -22.05
C MET A 1 -27.04 -17.59 -22.54
N GLN A 2 -27.19 -16.29 -22.65
CA GLN A 2 -26.12 -15.37 -23.03
C GLN A 2 -25.58 -14.73 -21.75
N VAL A 3 -24.26 -14.77 -21.55
CA VAL A 3 -23.59 -14.21 -20.36
C VAL A 3 -22.77 -13.00 -20.78
N TYR A 4 -22.93 -11.90 -20.06
CA TYR A 4 -22.15 -10.68 -20.21
C TYR A 4 -21.24 -10.52 -19.00
N LEU A 5 -19.97 -10.16 -19.21
CA LEU A 5 -18.99 -9.92 -18.17
C LEU A 5 -18.43 -8.50 -18.30
N GLU A 6 -18.26 -7.82 -17.19
CA GLU A 6 -17.54 -6.54 -17.10
C GLU A 6 -16.32 -6.72 -16.19
N PRO A 7 -15.24 -7.37 -16.67
CA PRO A 7 -14.12 -7.79 -15.84
C PRO A 7 -13.16 -6.62 -15.53
N GLY A 8 -13.62 -5.56 -14.90
CA GLY A 8 -12.79 -4.42 -14.54
C GLY A 8 -11.51 -4.83 -13.80
N GLU A 9 -11.49 -4.72 -12.50
CA GLU A 9 -10.32 -5.04 -11.66
C GLU A 9 -9.93 -6.52 -11.69
N ALA A 10 -10.87 -7.42 -11.93
CA ALA A 10 -10.61 -8.86 -12.00
C ALA A 10 -9.55 -9.25 -13.06
N ALA A 11 -9.38 -8.43 -14.11
CA ALA A 11 -8.37 -8.67 -15.15
C ALA A 11 -6.93 -8.40 -14.69
N ILE A 12 -6.75 -7.66 -13.59
CA ILE A 12 -5.44 -7.21 -13.08
C ILE A 12 -5.24 -7.54 -11.60
N THR A 13 -6.10 -8.37 -11.02
CA THR A 13 -5.93 -8.91 -9.66
C THR A 13 -4.56 -9.58 -9.54
N GLY A 14 -3.81 -9.22 -8.50
CA GLY A 14 -2.46 -9.74 -8.25
C GLY A 14 -1.37 -9.17 -9.18
N ALA A 15 -1.70 -8.23 -10.07
CA ALA A 15 -0.71 -7.66 -11.01
C ALA A 15 0.28 -6.69 -10.36
N ALA A 16 -0.04 -6.12 -9.21
CA ALA A 16 0.87 -5.22 -8.49
C ALA A 16 0.75 -5.36 -6.97
N SER A 17 1.84 -5.04 -6.28
CA SER A 17 1.90 -4.84 -4.83
C SER A 17 2.41 -3.43 -4.50
N LEU A 18 2.04 -2.94 -3.32
CA LEU A 18 2.62 -1.74 -2.73
C LEU A 18 3.68 -2.19 -1.72
N GLU A 19 4.94 -1.89 -2.03
CA GLU A 19 6.06 -2.14 -1.15
C GLU A 19 6.25 -0.95 -0.21
N VAL A 20 6.20 -1.20 1.10
CA VAL A 20 6.35 -0.17 2.13
C VAL A 20 7.46 -0.51 3.09
N THR A 21 8.05 0.51 3.72
CA THR A 21 9.12 0.39 4.71
C THR A 21 8.63 0.84 6.07
N VAL A 22 8.91 0.06 7.10
CA VAL A 22 8.63 0.43 8.50
C VAL A 22 9.53 1.60 8.90
N LEU A 23 8.91 2.73 9.25
CA LEU A 23 9.57 3.96 9.70
C LEU A 23 9.76 4.01 11.20
N ASP A 24 8.78 3.47 11.95
CA ASP A 24 8.77 3.48 13.41
C ASP A 24 7.94 2.32 13.95
N THR A 25 8.22 1.93 15.19
CA THR A 25 7.45 0.93 15.92
C THR A 25 7.13 1.44 17.32
N LEU A 26 5.90 1.22 17.77
CA LEU A 26 5.45 1.65 19.08
C LEU A 26 4.44 0.66 19.66
N HIS A 27 4.27 0.72 20.98
CA HIS A 27 3.25 -0.05 21.68
C HIS A 27 2.21 0.87 22.31
N ASN A 28 0.93 0.66 21.98
CA ASN A 28 -0.19 1.35 22.59
C ASN A 28 -1.38 0.38 22.72
N GLY A 29 -1.33 -0.48 23.72
CA GLY A 29 -2.26 -1.60 23.87
C GLY A 29 -2.09 -2.70 22.84
N LYS A 30 -1.51 -2.39 21.69
CA LYS A 30 -1.11 -3.28 20.59
C LYS A 30 0.26 -2.85 20.09
N ASP A 31 0.94 -3.75 19.40
CA ASP A 31 2.16 -3.40 18.66
C ASP A 31 1.78 -2.77 17.31
N LEU A 32 2.32 -1.59 17.04
CA LEU A 32 2.04 -0.79 15.86
C LEU A 32 3.33 -0.53 15.08
N ALA A 33 3.25 -0.67 13.76
CA ALA A 33 4.32 -0.27 12.85
C ALA A 33 3.82 0.84 11.93
N VAL A 34 4.49 1.99 11.94
CA VAL A 34 4.22 3.10 11.03
C VAL A 34 5.05 2.90 9.77
N VAL A 35 4.40 2.95 8.60
CA VAL A 35 5.06 2.76 7.31
C VAL A 35 5.13 4.04 6.48
N ASP A 36 6.00 4.06 5.47
CA ASP A 36 6.23 5.20 4.57
C ASP A 36 5.09 5.47 3.56
N ALA A 37 3.94 4.88 3.78
CA ALA A 37 2.73 5.02 2.96
C ALA A 37 1.54 5.55 3.77
N SER A 38 0.41 5.75 3.09
CA SER A 38 -0.88 6.11 3.68
C SER A 38 -1.99 5.36 2.97
N VAL A 39 -2.97 4.87 3.72
CA VAL A 39 -4.16 4.23 3.14
C VAL A 39 -4.90 5.22 2.25
N GLU A 40 -5.09 6.45 2.74
CA GLU A 40 -5.81 7.49 2.00
C GLU A 40 -5.09 7.87 0.72
N ALA A 41 -3.78 8.07 0.76
CA ALA A 41 -3.02 8.52 -0.40
C ALA A 41 -2.74 7.40 -1.41
N HIS A 42 -2.54 6.15 -0.98
CA HIS A 42 -1.99 5.09 -1.83
C HIS A 42 -2.90 3.88 -2.02
N MET A 43 -3.83 3.61 -1.09
CA MET A 43 -4.76 2.48 -1.17
C MET A 43 -6.18 2.90 -0.75
N LEU A 44 -6.69 3.98 -1.34
CA LEU A 44 -7.96 4.62 -1.00
C LEU A 44 -9.15 3.64 -0.98
N ASP A 45 -9.11 2.59 -1.79
CA ASP A 45 -10.15 1.57 -1.82
C ASP A 45 -10.36 0.87 -0.48
N LEU A 46 -9.31 0.73 0.34
CA LEU A 46 -9.44 0.14 1.67
C LEU A 46 -10.37 0.97 2.58
N LEU A 47 -10.32 2.30 2.46
CA LEU A 47 -11.24 3.20 3.18
C LEU A 47 -12.65 3.13 2.60
N ILE A 48 -12.78 3.12 1.27
CA ILE A 48 -14.07 3.10 0.58
C ILE A 48 -14.84 1.83 0.91
N TYR A 49 -14.16 0.67 0.84
CA TYR A 49 -14.78 -0.64 1.08
C TYR A 49 -14.69 -1.10 2.53
N ARG A 50 -14.00 -0.35 3.40
CA ARG A 50 -13.78 -0.66 4.82
C ARG A 50 -13.18 -2.06 5.02
N GLN A 51 -12.16 -2.36 4.23
CA GLN A 51 -11.46 -3.65 4.25
C GLN A 51 -9.99 -3.44 4.59
N PRO A 52 -9.35 -4.39 5.29
CA PRO A 52 -7.90 -4.36 5.45
C PRO A 52 -7.21 -4.63 4.12
N ALA A 53 -5.96 -4.21 4.02
CA ALA A 53 -5.09 -4.60 2.91
C ALA A 53 -4.94 -6.13 2.84
N ARG A 54 -4.60 -6.64 1.67
CA ARG A 54 -4.24 -8.04 1.51
C ARG A 54 -2.74 -8.21 1.68
N MET A 55 -2.36 -9.19 2.49
CA MET A 55 -0.97 -9.54 2.74
C MET A 55 -0.85 -11.04 2.97
N GLU A 56 0.13 -11.67 2.33
CA GLU A 56 0.49 -13.05 2.60
C GLU A 56 1.54 -13.08 3.71
N THR A 57 1.08 -13.24 4.93
CA THR A 57 1.93 -13.37 6.10
C THR A 57 1.27 -14.29 7.13
N ALA A 58 2.09 -14.98 7.93
CA ALA A 58 1.64 -15.80 9.04
C ALA A 58 2.72 -15.84 10.12
N GLY A 59 2.31 -15.94 11.39
CA GLY A 59 3.22 -16.03 12.52
C GLY A 59 2.51 -15.73 13.84
N ASP A 60 3.31 -15.57 14.89
CA ASP A 60 2.82 -15.40 16.26
C ASP A 60 2.97 -13.94 16.78
N HIS A 61 3.43 -13.04 15.93
CA HIS A 61 3.64 -11.64 16.27
C HIS A 61 2.61 -10.74 15.58
N PRO A 62 1.47 -10.41 16.23
CA PRO A 62 0.45 -9.54 15.65
C PRO A 62 0.93 -8.08 15.67
N TRP A 63 0.78 -7.40 14.53
CA TRP A 63 1.10 -5.98 14.37
C TRP A 63 -0.02 -5.26 13.64
N MET A 64 -0.35 -4.06 14.09
CA MET A 64 -1.18 -3.11 13.35
C MET A 64 -0.29 -2.27 12.44
N ILE A 65 -0.53 -2.32 11.14
CA ILE A 65 0.22 -1.53 10.15
C ILE A 65 -0.50 -0.21 9.91
N CYS A 66 0.17 0.88 10.27
CA CYS A 66 -0.36 2.24 10.23
C CYS A 66 0.36 3.06 9.16
N GLY A 67 -0.38 3.91 8.45
CA GLY A 67 0.19 4.92 7.57
C GLY A 67 0.75 6.12 8.33
N LYS A 68 1.40 7.04 7.60
CA LYS A 68 2.06 8.24 8.16
C LYS A 68 1.29 9.54 7.95
N SER A 69 0.04 9.48 7.50
CA SER A 69 -0.78 10.69 7.34
C SER A 69 -1.47 11.10 8.65
N CYS A 70 -2.06 12.30 8.68
CA CYS A 70 -2.85 12.77 9.83
C CYS A 70 -4.25 12.17 9.89
N LEU A 71 -4.64 11.32 8.95
CA LEU A 71 -5.96 10.71 8.91
C LEU A 71 -6.16 9.80 10.13
N ALA A 72 -7.17 10.09 10.95
CA ALA A 72 -7.60 9.16 11.99
C ALA A 72 -8.11 7.87 11.34
N GLY A 73 -7.42 6.74 11.60
CA GLY A 73 -7.73 5.48 10.93
C GLY A 73 -6.91 5.23 9.66
N ASP A 74 -5.75 5.88 9.49
CA ASP A 74 -4.76 5.55 8.48
C ASP A 74 -4.12 4.19 8.80
N ILE A 75 -4.90 3.11 8.65
CA ILE A 75 -4.57 1.75 9.07
C ILE A 75 -4.77 0.79 7.90
N PHE A 76 -3.71 0.09 7.51
CA PHE A 76 -3.76 -0.94 6.46
C PHE A 76 -4.38 -2.24 6.96
N GLY A 77 -4.27 -2.53 8.25
CA GLY A 77 -4.85 -3.73 8.87
C GLY A 77 -4.00 -4.26 10.03
N GLU A 78 -4.45 -5.38 10.61
CA GLU A 78 -3.70 -6.15 11.60
C GLU A 78 -3.26 -7.47 10.96
N PHE A 79 -1.97 -7.80 11.11
CA PHE A 79 -1.36 -8.96 10.48
C PHE A 79 -0.41 -9.65 11.46
N ALA A 80 -0.30 -10.98 11.35
CA ALA A 80 0.62 -11.77 12.14
C ALA A 80 1.92 -12.03 11.36
N PHE A 81 3.06 -11.70 11.95
CA PHE A 81 4.38 -11.85 11.35
C PHE A 81 5.18 -13.00 12.01
N PRO A 82 6.13 -13.60 11.29
CA PRO A 82 6.96 -14.69 11.85
C PRO A 82 7.98 -14.19 12.89
N ALA A 83 8.22 -12.87 12.94
CA ALA A 83 9.10 -12.22 13.91
C ALA A 83 8.59 -10.80 14.19
N PRO A 84 8.99 -10.19 15.34
CA PRO A 84 8.70 -8.79 15.61
C PRO A 84 9.23 -7.88 14.51
N LEU A 85 8.40 -6.92 14.08
CA LEU A 85 8.81 -5.90 13.12
C LEU A 85 9.77 -4.89 13.75
N LYS A 86 10.63 -4.33 12.92
CA LYS A 86 11.60 -3.29 13.28
C LYS A 86 11.73 -2.25 12.18
N VAL A 87 12.23 -1.09 12.54
CA VAL A 87 12.52 -0.02 11.59
C VAL A 87 13.42 -0.53 10.45
N GLY A 88 13.03 -0.23 9.23
CA GLY A 88 13.70 -0.66 8.02
C GLY A 88 13.16 -1.97 7.41
N ASP A 89 12.31 -2.72 8.11
CA ASP A 89 11.67 -3.90 7.53
C ASP A 89 10.75 -3.49 6.37
N ARG A 90 10.67 -4.35 5.37
CA ARG A 90 9.83 -4.14 4.19
C ARG A 90 8.60 -5.04 4.25
N ILE A 91 7.47 -4.47 3.87
CA ILE A 91 6.17 -5.13 3.86
C ILE A 91 5.59 -4.98 2.46
N SER A 92 5.05 -6.06 1.91
CA SER A 92 4.37 -6.09 0.62
C SER A 92 2.87 -6.21 0.81
N LEU A 93 2.13 -5.20 0.34
CA LEU A 93 0.67 -5.16 0.36
C LEU A 93 0.16 -5.52 -1.03
N ALA A 94 -0.60 -6.60 -1.13
CA ALA A 94 -1.08 -7.13 -2.41
C ALA A 94 -2.22 -6.31 -3.02
N ASP A 95 -2.53 -6.60 -4.28
CA ASP A 95 -3.64 -5.99 -5.04
C ASP A 95 -3.59 -4.46 -5.14
N ALA A 96 -2.39 -3.91 -5.33
CA ALA A 96 -2.17 -2.47 -5.51
C ALA A 96 -2.31 -1.99 -6.96
N ALA A 97 -2.81 -2.83 -7.87
CA ALA A 97 -3.10 -2.47 -9.26
C ALA A 97 -4.48 -1.79 -9.40
N GLY A 98 -4.92 -1.57 -10.63
CA GLY A 98 -6.27 -1.16 -10.95
C GLY A 98 -6.68 0.15 -10.31
N TYR A 99 -7.82 0.12 -9.65
CA TYR A 99 -8.39 1.30 -8.98
C TYR A 99 -7.49 1.84 -7.89
N THR A 100 -6.77 1.00 -7.17
CA THR A 100 -5.79 1.42 -6.17
C THR A 100 -4.72 2.33 -6.78
N MET A 101 -4.12 1.92 -7.89
CA MET A 101 -3.09 2.72 -8.56
C MET A 101 -3.64 4.01 -9.17
N VAL A 102 -4.85 3.98 -9.75
CA VAL A 102 -5.46 5.14 -10.43
C VAL A 102 -6.00 6.17 -9.42
N LYS A 103 -6.52 5.72 -8.28
CA LYS A 103 -7.09 6.59 -7.24
C LYS A 103 -6.06 7.20 -6.29
N LYS A 104 -4.78 6.81 -6.39
CA LYS A 104 -3.74 7.39 -5.54
C LYS A 104 -3.69 8.91 -5.67
N ASN A 105 -3.38 9.59 -4.58
CA ASN A 105 -3.42 11.03 -4.51
C ASN A 105 -2.26 11.58 -3.65
N TRP A 106 -2.19 12.91 -3.51
CA TRP A 106 -1.12 13.62 -2.79
C TRP A 106 -1.54 14.09 -1.39
N PHE A 107 -2.50 13.42 -0.77
CA PHE A 107 -2.95 13.81 0.57
C PHE A 107 -1.78 13.92 1.55
N ASN A 108 -1.77 14.99 2.35
CA ASN A 108 -0.69 15.35 3.26
C ASN A 108 0.71 15.52 2.63
N GLY A 109 0.81 15.62 1.30
CA GLY A 109 2.10 15.63 0.62
C GLY A 109 2.90 14.33 0.78
N VAL A 110 2.22 13.21 1.09
CA VAL A 110 2.87 11.91 1.16
C VAL A 110 3.38 11.54 -0.22
N LYS A 111 4.68 11.25 -0.33
CA LYS A 111 5.33 10.96 -1.62
C LYS A 111 4.64 9.77 -2.29
N MET A 112 4.30 9.93 -3.58
CA MET A 112 3.82 8.85 -4.42
C MET A 112 4.86 7.73 -4.50
N PRO A 113 4.47 6.45 -4.41
CA PRO A 113 5.38 5.33 -4.63
C PRO A 113 5.85 5.31 -6.07
N SER A 114 7.13 5.04 -6.28
CA SER A 114 7.69 4.80 -7.61
C SER A 114 7.03 3.58 -8.25
N ILE A 115 6.84 3.60 -9.56
CA ILE A 115 6.30 2.47 -10.31
C ILE A 115 7.47 1.68 -10.89
N VAL A 116 7.59 0.43 -10.48
CA VAL A 116 8.63 -0.49 -10.94
C VAL A 116 7.97 -1.68 -11.62
N ILE A 117 8.48 -2.05 -12.78
CA ILE A 117 8.03 -3.24 -13.52
C ILE A 117 9.00 -4.37 -13.20
N ARG A 118 8.45 -5.52 -12.83
CA ARG A 118 9.20 -6.76 -12.77
C ARG A 118 9.06 -7.47 -14.12
N GLU A 119 10.15 -7.57 -14.83
CA GLU A 119 10.22 -8.24 -16.12
C GLU A 119 10.08 -9.77 -15.97
N LEU A 120 9.82 -10.46 -17.07
CA LEU A 120 9.66 -11.93 -17.06
C LEU A 120 10.93 -12.68 -16.64
N ASP A 121 12.10 -12.09 -16.84
CA ASP A 121 13.39 -12.62 -16.40
C ASP A 121 13.73 -12.26 -14.93
N GLY A 122 12.83 -11.53 -14.26
CA GLY A 122 12.99 -11.08 -12.88
C GLY A 122 13.70 -9.74 -12.72
N ALA A 123 14.19 -9.12 -13.79
CA ALA A 123 14.78 -7.79 -13.74
C ALA A 123 13.76 -6.74 -13.28
N LEU A 124 14.25 -5.68 -12.63
CA LEU A 124 13.41 -4.57 -12.18
C LEU A 124 13.69 -3.33 -13.02
N THR A 125 12.67 -2.80 -13.67
CA THR A 125 12.73 -1.59 -14.49
C THR A 125 11.93 -0.48 -13.82
N LEU A 126 12.57 0.67 -13.54
CA LEU A 126 11.88 1.86 -13.04
C LEU A 126 11.06 2.49 -14.18
N ALA A 127 9.75 2.37 -14.11
CA ALA A 127 8.84 2.95 -15.10
C ALA A 127 8.52 4.42 -14.80
N ARG A 128 8.37 4.79 -13.52
CA ARG A 128 8.06 6.16 -13.10
C ARG A 128 8.59 6.40 -11.69
N ASP A 129 9.24 7.52 -11.49
CA ASP A 129 9.47 8.10 -10.17
C ASP A 129 8.67 9.40 -10.04
N PHE A 130 8.36 9.79 -8.80
CA PHE A 130 7.62 11.00 -8.48
C PHE A 130 8.42 11.87 -7.54
N GLY A 131 8.60 13.14 -7.92
CA GLY A 131 9.31 14.14 -7.15
C GLY A 131 8.42 15.26 -6.63
N TYR A 132 9.05 16.25 -6.00
CA TYR A 132 8.34 17.43 -5.50
C TYR A 132 7.62 18.20 -6.61
N GLY A 133 8.21 18.29 -7.80
CA GLY A 133 7.59 18.96 -8.94
C GLY A 133 6.28 18.32 -9.41
N ASP A 134 6.14 16.99 -9.25
CA ASP A 134 4.87 16.32 -9.55
C ASP A 134 3.79 16.70 -8.52
N PHE A 135 4.18 16.84 -7.25
CA PHE A 135 3.27 17.31 -6.18
C PHE A 135 2.85 18.77 -6.42
N GLU A 136 3.82 19.65 -6.69
CA GLU A 136 3.57 21.07 -6.97
C GLU A 136 2.62 21.23 -8.17
N ALA A 137 2.88 20.51 -9.27
CA ALA A 137 2.03 20.53 -10.46
C ALA A 137 0.60 20.02 -10.20
N ALA A 138 0.42 19.13 -9.23
CA ALA A 138 -0.91 18.63 -8.86
C ALA A 138 -1.74 19.64 -8.03
N LEU A 139 -1.11 20.68 -7.50
CA LEU A 139 -1.80 21.74 -6.75
C LEU A 139 -2.31 22.89 -7.65
N GLY A 140 -1.88 22.96 -8.89
CA GLY A 140 -2.28 23.98 -9.89
C GLY A 140 -1.20 24.98 -10.21
#